data_ec980fcd72e0c638fe42e86ca839e79b
#
_entry.id   ec980fcd72e0c638fe42e86ca839e79b
#
_cell.length_a   1.000
_cell.length_b   1.000
_cell.length_c   1.000
_cell.angle_alpha   90.00
_cell.angle_beta   90.00
_cell.angle_gamma   90.00
#
_symmetry.space_group_name_H-M   'P 1'
#
loop_
_entity.id
_entity.type
_entity.pdbx_description
1 polymer ?
#
loop_
_entity_poly.entity_id
_entity_poly.type
_entity_poly.pdbx_seq_one_letter_code
_entity_poly.pdbx_strand_id
1 'polypeptide(L)'
;MRDAEKVLLQIRQLLNDLNIIFFLRHGTCLGAVRDGELIPWDDDIDIGSIIGMNNLDEESIYKAVNDFRTAGFEVKILQTNFHIGVELSKSGIPIDWTCYKMIEENIFQYPAIKIPVHLYKNLNTVCLLGEDFFVPNPPEEYLTLKYGPEWGVPKKTDFEGDIIDSISESAIIERSGISSRILK
;
A
#
# COMPACT_ATOMS: atom_id res chain seq x y z
N MET A 1 -20.45 -8.60 8.22
CA MET A 1 -19.19 -7.93 7.92
C MET A 1 -18.06 -8.90 8.21
N ARG A 2 -17.21 -9.18 7.24
CA ARG A 2 -16.02 -10.05 7.39
C ARG A 2 -15.02 -9.41 8.37
N ASP A 3 -14.13 -10.18 8.98
CA ASP A 3 -13.17 -9.62 9.94
C ASP A 3 -12.18 -8.66 9.27
N ALA A 4 -11.75 -8.95 8.04
CA ALA A 4 -10.93 -8.03 7.24
C ALA A 4 -11.60 -6.64 7.05
N GLU A 5 -12.91 -6.61 6.79
CA GLU A 5 -13.67 -5.37 6.64
C GLU A 5 -13.69 -4.54 7.93
N LYS A 6 -13.89 -5.19 9.09
CA LYS A 6 -13.84 -4.51 10.40
C LYS A 6 -12.46 -3.95 10.70
N VAL A 7 -11.42 -4.73 10.38
CA VAL A 7 -10.02 -4.34 10.59
C VAL A 7 -9.66 -3.15 9.70
N LEU A 8 -10.05 -3.15 8.43
CA LEU A 8 -9.81 -2.03 7.52
C LEU A 8 -10.48 -0.74 8.02
N LEU A 9 -11.74 -0.81 8.47
CA LEU A 9 -12.45 0.34 9.04
C LEU A 9 -11.77 0.85 10.32
N GLN A 10 -11.25 -0.04 11.16
CA GLN A 10 -10.52 0.36 12.36
C GLN A 10 -9.20 1.05 12.02
N ILE A 11 -8.45 0.56 11.04
CA ILE A 11 -7.22 1.21 10.54
C ILE A 11 -7.54 2.60 10.01
N ARG A 12 -8.59 2.72 9.19
CA ARG A 12 -9.04 4.00 8.66
C ARG A 12 -9.31 5.01 9.79
N GLN A 13 -10.04 4.59 10.83
CA GLN A 13 -10.31 5.46 11.97
C GLN A 13 -9.03 5.91 12.67
N LEU A 14 -8.11 4.99 12.99
CA LEU A 14 -6.86 5.30 13.68
C LEU A 14 -5.98 6.26 12.88
N LEU A 15 -5.82 6.03 11.58
CA LEU A 15 -5.00 6.90 10.71
C LEU A 15 -5.67 8.27 10.51
N ASN A 16 -6.99 8.34 10.39
CA ASN A 16 -7.73 9.60 10.32
C ASN A 16 -7.61 10.42 11.61
N ASP A 17 -7.69 9.80 12.78
CA ASP A 17 -7.53 10.46 14.08
C ASP A 17 -6.13 11.09 14.23
N LEU A 18 -5.14 10.53 13.55
CA LEU A 18 -3.76 11.03 13.48
C LEU A 18 -3.54 12.02 12.33
N ASN A 19 -4.56 12.31 11.51
CA ASN A 19 -4.46 13.08 10.27
C ASN A 19 -3.43 12.52 9.27
N ILE A 20 -3.26 11.21 9.25
CA ILE A 20 -2.40 10.51 8.29
C ILE A 20 -3.23 10.09 7.09
N ILE A 21 -2.87 10.62 5.92
CA ILE A 21 -3.47 10.24 4.65
C ILE A 21 -2.84 8.94 4.18
N PHE A 22 -3.68 7.96 3.90
CA PHE A 22 -3.30 6.70 3.28
C PHE A 22 -4.20 6.40 2.08
N PHE A 23 -3.74 5.55 1.20
CA PHE A 23 -4.48 5.07 0.03
C PHE A 23 -4.47 3.55 -0.04
N LEU A 24 -5.51 3.00 -0.67
CA LEU A 24 -5.55 1.57 -0.98
C LEU A 24 -4.56 1.26 -2.10
N ARG A 25 -3.89 0.11 -2.00
CA ARG A 25 -2.95 -0.36 -3.01
C ARG A 25 -3.16 -1.84 -3.29
N HIS A 26 -2.45 -2.38 -4.26
CA HIS A 26 -2.45 -3.81 -4.62
C HIS A 26 -3.86 -4.43 -4.71
N GLY A 27 -4.07 -5.61 -4.15
CA GLY A 27 -5.33 -6.36 -4.18
C GLY A 27 -6.49 -5.58 -3.55
N THR A 28 -6.24 -4.88 -2.45
CA THR A 28 -7.23 -4.04 -1.77
C THR A 28 -7.74 -2.91 -2.67
N CYS A 29 -6.83 -2.22 -3.40
CA CYS A 29 -7.22 -1.21 -4.39
C CYS A 29 -7.95 -1.82 -5.58
N LEU A 30 -7.47 -2.96 -6.09
CA LEU A 30 -8.08 -3.66 -7.22
C LEU A 30 -9.53 -4.04 -6.90
N GLY A 31 -9.77 -4.67 -5.76
CA GLY A 31 -11.12 -5.05 -5.33
C GLY A 31 -12.03 -3.84 -5.16
N ALA A 32 -11.55 -2.78 -4.49
CA ALA A 32 -12.32 -1.57 -4.28
C ALA A 32 -12.73 -0.87 -5.59
N VAL A 33 -11.82 -0.80 -6.57
CA VAL A 33 -12.07 -0.11 -7.85
C VAL A 33 -12.88 -0.98 -8.82
N ARG A 34 -12.54 -2.28 -8.92
CA ARG A 34 -13.15 -3.18 -9.88
C ARG A 34 -14.52 -3.68 -9.43
N ASP A 35 -14.62 -4.10 -8.16
CA ASP A 35 -15.75 -4.86 -7.64
C ASP A 35 -16.58 -4.05 -6.63
N GLY A 36 -16.03 -2.97 -6.05
CA GLY A 36 -16.63 -2.22 -4.95
C GLY A 36 -16.60 -2.97 -3.61
N GLU A 37 -15.78 -4.02 -3.51
CA GLU A 37 -15.61 -4.85 -2.32
C GLU A 37 -14.18 -5.39 -2.22
N LEU A 38 -13.80 -5.91 -1.04
CA LEU A 38 -12.56 -6.64 -0.88
C LEU A 38 -12.64 -7.97 -1.66
N ILE A 39 -11.57 -8.32 -2.36
CA ILE A 39 -11.48 -9.57 -3.12
C ILE A 39 -11.66 -10.76 -2.14
N PRO A 40 -12.62 -11.69 -2.38
CA PRO A 40 -12.95 -12.73 -1.40
C PRO A 40 -11.84 -13.73 -1.07
N TRP A 41 -10.86 -13.89 -1.96
CA TRP A 41 -9.72 -14.81 -1.81
C TRP A 41 -8.40 -14.12 -1.53
N ASP A 42 -8.43 -12.79 -1.37
CA ASP A 42 -7.31 -11.98 -0.89
C ASP A 42 -7.24 -12.11 0.64
N ASP A 43 -6.09 -12.44 1.16
CA ASP A 43 -5.92 -12.81 2.58
C ASP A 43 -5.29 -11.69 3.42
N ASP A 44 -4.89 -10.59 2.79
CA ASP A 44 -4.31 -9.41 3.43
C ASP A 44 -5.02 -8.11 3.08
N ILE A 45 -4.58 -7.03 3.71
CA ILE A 45 -5.02 -5.66 3.45
C ILE A 45 -3.79 -4.81 3.12
N ASP A 46 -3.81 -4.25 1.95
CA ASP A 46 -2.72 -3.42 1.44
C ASP A 46 -3.07 -1.94 1.46
N ILE A 47 -2.34 -1.15 2.25
CA ILE A 47 -2.46 0.30 2.24
C ILE A 47 -1.10 0.98 2.10
N GLY A 48 -1.08 2.21 1.64
CA GLY A 48 0.13 2.97 1.42
C GLY A 48 0.02 4.43 1.80
N SER A 49 1.16 5.04 2.08
CA SER A 49 1.32 6.48 2.29
C SER A 49 2.65 6.92 1.65
N ILE A 50 2.85 8.22 1.44
CA ILE A 50 4.11 8.73 0.88
C ILE A 50 4.74 9.71 1.86
N ILE A 51 5.95 9.39 2.30
CA ILE A 51 6.75 10.24 3.20
C ILE A 51 7.10 11.53 2.47
N GLY A 52 6.89 12.67 3.15
CA GLY A 52 7.07 14.00 2.58
C GLY A 52 5.86 14.54 1.82
N MET A 53 4.76 13.77 1.70
CA MET A 53 3.48 14.25 1.21
C MET A 53 2.46 14.34 2.35
N ASN A 54 1.50 15.29 2.23
CA ASN A 54 0.42 15.48 3.21
C ASN A 54 0.91 15.57 4.66
N ASN A 55 2.08 16.19 4.86
CA ASN A 55 2.76 16.34 6.16
C ASN A 55 3.14 15.02 6.85
N LEU A 56 3.21 13.90 6.13
CA LEU A 56 3.67 12.65 6.69
C LEU A 56 5.20 12.65 6.80
N ASP A 57 5.72 12.43 7.98
CA ASP A 57 7.13 12.22 8.29
C ASP A 57 7.35 10.89 9.04
N GLU A 58 8.60 10.53 9.26
CA GLU A 58 8.93 9.29 9.96
C GLU A 58 8.44 9.30 11.42
N GLU A 59 8.45 10.46 12.10
CA GLU A 59 7.97 10.58 13.48
C GLU A 59 6.47 10.26 13.58
N SER A 60 5.66 10.77 12.65
CA SER A 60 4.23 10.49 12.55
C SER A 60 3.96 9.00 12.34
N ILE A 61 4.79 8.31 11.54
CA ILE A 61 4.67 6.86 11.33
C ILE A 61 4.93 6.11 12.65
N TYR A 62 6.00 6.44 13.36
CA TYR A 62 6.30 5.78 14.64
C TYR A 62 5.27 6.07 15.73
N LYS A 63 4.65 7.25 15.71
CA LYS A 63 3.52 7.57 16.58
C LYS A 63 2.33 6.66 16.27
N ALA A 64 1.96 6.55 14.99
CA ALA A 64 0.88 5.66 14.56
C ALA A 64 1.13 4.19 14.94
N VAL A 65 2.38 3.73 14.84
CA VAL A 65 2.78 2.39 15.30
C VAL A 65 2.45 2.17 16.78
N ASN A 66 2.69 3.15 17.63
CA ASN A 66 2.38 3.03 19.06
C ASN A 66 0.85 3.01 19.30
N ASP A 67 0.09 3.79 18.53
CA ASP A 67 -1.37 3.81 18.62
C ASP A 67 -1.97 2.49 18.12
N PHE A 68 -1.42 1.89 17.05
CA PHE A 68 -1.81 0.55 16.60
C PHE A 68 -1.57 -0.52 17.70
N ARG A 69 -0.40 -0.50 18.35
CA ARG A 69 -0.11 -1.41 19.48
C ARG A 69 -1.10 -1.24 20.61
N THR A 70 -1.43 0.02 20.96
CA THR A 70 -2.41 0.33 22.00
C THR A 70 -3.81 -0.16 21.62
N ALA A 71 -4.16 -0.11 20.33
CA ALA A 71 -5.41 -0.63 19.80
C ALA A 71 -5.43 -2.17 19.64
N GLY A 72 -4.37 -2.87 20.07
CA GLY A 72 -4.28 -4.33 20.09
C GLY A 72 -3.86 -4.97 18.76
N PHE A 73 -3.16 -4.22 17.91
CA PHE A 73 -2.48 -4.80 16.75
C PHE A 73 -1.11 -5.35 17.14
N GLU A 74 -0.74 -6.48 16.58
CA GLU A 74 0.66 -6.88 16.50
C GLU A 74 1.35 -6.05 15.43
N VAL A 75 2.56 -5.54 15.70
CA VAL A 75 3.25 -4.62 14.79
C VAL A 75 4.71 -4.99 14.64
N LYS A 76 5.15 -5.16 13.41
CA LYS A 76 6.55 -5.24 13.00
C LYS A 76 6.87 -4.07 12.06
N ILE A 77 8.12 -3.63 12.07
CA ILE A 77 8.61 -2.54 11.22
C ILE A 77 9.80 -3.06 10.43
N LEU A 78 9.76 -2.80 9.14
CA LEU A 78 10.87 -3.02 8.21
C LEU A 78 11.24 -1.69 7.55
N GLN A 79 12.50 -1.29 7.63
CA GLN A 79 12.96 -0.07 6.97
C GLN A 79 13.98 -0.42 5.89
N THR A 80 13.74 0.12 4.71
CA THR A 80 14.63 0.00 3.55
C THR A 80 15.00 1.39 3.02
N ASN A 81 15.80 1.44 1.95
CA ASN A 81 16.06 2.68 1.23
C ASN A 81 14.83 3.24 0.50
N PHE A 82 13.82 2.41 0.23
CA PHE A 82 12.64 2.74 -0.56
C PHE A 82 11.38 3.04 0.26
N HIS A 83 11.29 2.48 1.46
CA HIS A 83 10.09 2.60 2.28
C HIS A 83 10.34 2.26 3.75
N ILE A 84 9.37 2.63 4.57
CA ILE A 84 9.15 2.07 5.90
C ILE A 84 7.90 1.18 5.78
N GLY A 85 8.08 -0.13 5.92
CA GLY A 85 6.98 -1.10 5.98
C GLY A 85 6.51 -1.27 7.42
N VAL A 86 5.22 -1.18 7.65
CA VAL A 86 4.57 -1.46 8.93
C VAL A 86 3.65 -2.65 8.72
N GLU A 87 4.15 -3.84 9.06
CA GLU A 87 3.37 -5.07 9.04
C GLU A 87 2.52 -5.11 10.31
N LEU A 88 1.22 -5.14 10.12
CA LEU A 88 0.23 -5.21 11.19
C LEU A 88 -0.51 -6.54 11.12
N SER A 89 -0.98 -7.02 12.26
CA SER A 89 -1.88 -8.17 12.31
C SER A 89 -2.92 -7.98 13.42
N LYS A 90 -4.17 -8.27 13.10
CA LYS A 90 -5.26 -8.27 14.07
C LYS A 90 -6.33 -9.30 13.71
N SER A 91 -6.75 -10.10 14.69
CA SER A 91 -7.73 -11.17 14.48
C SER A 91 -7.34 -12.16 13.37
N GLY A 92 -6.02 -12.38 13.19
CA GLY A 92 -5.50 -13.24 12.14
C GLY A 92 -5.50 -12.63 10.73
N ILE A 93 -5.86 -11.35 10.58
CA ILE A 93 -5.81 -10.63 9.31
C ILE A 93 -4.48 -9.89 9.20
N PRO A 94 -3.64 -10.19 8.20
CA PRO A 94 -2.43 -9.42 7.90
C PRO A 94 -2.78 -8.09 7.24
N ILE A 95 -2.02 -7.06 7.58
CA ILE A 95 -2.12 -5.74 6.95
C ILE A 95 -0.73 -5.22 6.66
N ASP A 96 -0.50 -4.77 5.45
CA ASP A 96 0.73 -4.11 5.06
C ASP A 96 0.48 -2.61 4.83
N TRP A 97 1.00 -1.78 5.74
CA TRP A 97 1.05 -0.35 5.57
C TRP A 97 2.45 0.07 5.14
N THR A 98 2.63 0.29 3.84
CA THR A 98 3.91 0.73 3.28
C THR A 98 3.97 2.25 3.14
N CYS A 99 4.90 2.89 3.85
CA CYS A 99 5.19 4.31 3.76
C CYS A 99 6.36 4.52 2.80
N TYR A 100 6.07 4.90 1.56
CA TYR A 100 7.05 5.00 0.48
C TYR A 100 7.91 6.25 0.59
N LYS A 101 9.19 6.13 0.27
CA LYS A 101 10.09 7.26 0.02
C LYS A 101 10.04 7.63 -1.46
N MET A 102 9.95 8.92 -1.75
CA MET A 102 10.06 9.39 -3.12
C MET A 102 11.52 9.32 -3.56
N ILE A 103 11.76 8.76 -4.74
CA ILE A 103 13.05 8.74 -5.40
C ILE A 103 12.86 9.40 -6.76
N GLU A 104 13.39 10.61 -6.91
CA GLU A 104 13.05 11.49 -8.03
C GLU A 104 11.52 11.73 -8.07
N GLU A 105 10.87 11.51 -9.22
CA GLU A 105 9.43 11.66 -9.41
C GLU A 105 8.66 10.32 -9.30
N ASN A 106 9.20 9.34 -8.52
CA ASN A 106 8.64 7.99 -8.45
C ASN A 106 8.67 7.41 -7.03
N ILE A 107 7.80 6.43 -6.81
CA ILE A 107 7.93 5.44 -5.74
C ILE A 107 8.15 4.06 -6.35
N PHE A 108 8.71 3.16 -5.56
CA PHE A 108 8.97 1.79 -5.99
C PHE A 108 8.12 0.83 -5.16
N GLN A 109 7.29 0.07 -5.86
CA GLN A 109 6.44 -0.95 -5.27
C GLN A 109 6.97 -2.33 -5.65
N TYR A 110 6.73 -3.27 -4.75
CA TYR A 110 6.98 -4.67 -5.02
C TYR A 110 6.07 -5.19 -6.17
N PRO A 111 6.53 -6.02 -7.10
CA PRO A 111 7.87 -6.62 -7.23
C PRO A 111 8.86 -5.78 -8.09
N ALA A 112 9.27 -4.60 -7.73
CA ALA A 112 10.15 -3.70 -8.48
C ALA A 112 9.44 -2.90 -9.60
N ILE A 113 8.24 -2.45 -9.31
CA ILE A 113 7.46 -1.60 -10.20
C ILE A 113 7.69 -0.14 -9.85
N LYS A 114 8.08 0.63 -10.85
CA LYS A 114 8.23 2.08 -10.76
C LYS A 114 6.88 2.75 -11.00
N ILE A 115 6.36 3.44 -10.00
CA ILE A 115 5.08 4.16 -10.07
C ILE A 115 5.33 5.66 -9.99
N PRO A 116 4.84 6.44 -10.97
CA PRO A 116 5.00 7.90 -10.96
C PRO A 116 4.26 8.56 -9.79
N VAL A 117 4.93 9.48 -9.09
CA VAL A 117 4.37 10.20 -7.92
C VAL A 117 3.17 11.06 -8.30
N HIS A 118 3.04 11.48 -9.58
CA HIS A 118 1.90 12.30 -9.97
C HIS A 118 0.53 11.62 -9.71
N LEU A 119 0.46 10.28 -9.72
CA LEU A 119 -0.75 9.51 -9.40
C LEU A 119 -1.21 9.68 -7.94
N TYR A 120 -0.35 10.21 -7.08
CA TYR A 120 -0.64 10.40 -5.65
C TYR A 120 -0.77 11.86 -5.24
N LYS A 121 -0.49 12.82 -6.14
CA LYS A 121 -0.59 14.27 -5.83
C LYS A 121 -2.03 14.71 -5.55
N ASN A 122 -2.99 14.13 -6.25
CA ASN A 122 -4.41 14.40 -6.09
C ASN A 122 -5.15 13.06 -6.09
N LEU A 123 -5.19 12.40 -4.95
CA LEU A 123 -5.83 11.10 -4.82
C LEU A 123 -7.30 11.13 -5.25
N ASN A 124 -7.76 10.06 -5.89
CA ASN A 124 -9.18 9.83 -6.13
C ASN A 124 -9.80 9.13 -4.91
N THR A 125 -11.12 9.09 -4.85
CA THR A 125 -11.87 8.37 -3.82
C THR A 125 -12.73 7.28 -4.43
N VAL A 126 -12.85 6.16 -3.71
CA VAL A 126 -13.79 5.09 -4.00
C VAL A 126 -14.62 4.79 -2.76
N CYS A 127 -15.90 4.50 -2.92
CA CYS A 127 -16.74 4.04 -1.83
C CYS A 127 -16.50 2.54 -1.62
N LEU A 128 -16.04 2.17 -0.42
CA LEU A 128 -15.84 0.79 0.00
C LEU A 128 -16.41 0.63 1.42
N LEU A 129 -17.23 -0.38 1.65
CA LEU A 129 -17.88 -0.63 2.96
C LEU A 129 -18.73 0.54 3.48
N GLY A 130 -19.23 1.39 2.58
CA GLY A 130 -20.01 2.58 2.92
C GLY A 130 -19.18 3.80 3.35
N GLU A 131 -17.86 3.73 3.22
CA GLU A 131 -16.92 4.78 3.55
C GLU A 131 -16.06 5.16 2.35
N ASP A 132 -15.58 6.41 2.30
CA ASP A 132 -14.67 6.88 1.26
C ASP A 132 -13.23 6.50 1.59
N PHE A 133 -12.56 5.85 0.63
CA PHE A 133 -11.14 5.53 0.69
C PHE A 133 -10.39 6.17 -0.46
N PHE A 134 -9.19 6.63 -0.18
CA PHE A 134 -8.31 7.16 -1.22
C PHE A 134 -7.69 6.03 -2.05
N VAL A 135 -7.55 6.30 -3.35
CA VAL A 135 -6.84 5.49 -4.33
C VAL A 135 -5.96 6.39 -5.21
N PRO A 136 -4.94 5.86 -5.91
CA PRO A 136 -4.19 6.61 -6.92
C PRO A 136 -5.12 7.21 -7.97
N ASN A 137 -4.71 8.30 -8.60
CA ASN A 137 -5.51 9.01 -9.60
C ASN A 137 -4.73 9.27 -10.92
N PRO A 138 -5.20 8.74 -12.08
CA PRO A 138 -6.36 7.85 -12.22
C PRO A 138 -6.10 6.42 -11.72
N PRO A 139 -7.06 5.77 -11.05
CA PRO A 139 -6.88 4.41 -10.54
C PRO A 139 -6.66 3.38 -11.66
N GLU A 140 -7.25 3.59 -12.83
CA GLU A 140 -7.07 2.71 -14.00
C GLU A 140 -5.61 2.70 -14.49
N GLU A 141 -4.94 3.86 -14.46
CA GLU A 141 -3.53 3.96 -14.83
C GLU A 141 -2.66 3.17 -13.84
N TYR A 142 -2.88 3.37 -12.54
CA TYR A 142 -2.20 2.61 -11.49
C TYR A 142 -2.39 1.10 -11.64
N LEU A 143 -3.64 0.65 -11.82
CA LEU A 143 -3.96 -0.77 -11.94
C LEU A 143 -3.39 -1.37 -13.24
N THR A 144 -3.34 -0.59 -14.32
CA THR A 144 -2.69 -1.02 -15.56
C THR A 144 -1.18 -1.17 -15.40
N LEU A 145 -0.53 -0.25 -14.69
CA LEU A 145 0.91 -0.36 -14.39
C LEU A 145 1.21 -1.58 -13.52
N LYS A 146 0.34 -1.88 -12.55
CA LYS A 146 0.54 -2.97 -11.58
C LYS A 146 0.19 -4.35 -12.16
N TYR A 147 -0.93 -4.47 -12.85
CA TYR A 147 -1.53 -5.74 -13.25
C TYR A 147 -1.66 -5.94 -14.77
N GLY A 148 -1.27 -4.94 -15.56
CA GLY A 148 -1.44 -4.95 -17.01
C GLY A 148 -2.84 -4.51 -17.46
N PRO A 149 -3.07 -4.43 -18.80
CA PRO A 149 -4.30 -3.84 -19.35
C PRO A 149 -5.58 -4.65 -19.06
N GLU A 150 -5.44 -5.90 -18.70
CA GLU A 150 -6.57 -6.80 -18.40
C GLU A 150 -6.97 -6.85 -16.91
N TRP A 151 -6.52 -5.87 -16.09
CA TRP A 151 -6.77 -5.86 -14.65
C TRP A 151 -8.27 -5.95 -14.27
N GLY A 152 -9.15 -5.47 -15.14
CA GLY A 152 -10.60 -5.55 -14.94
C GLY A 152 -11.19 -6.96 -15.04
N VAL A 153 -10.43 -7.95 -15.55
CA VAL A 153 -10.88 -9.33 -15.65
C VAL A 153 -10.44 -10.11 -14.41
N PRO A 154 -11.38 -10.64 -13.60
CA PRO A 154 -10.99 -11.43 -12.42
C PRO A 154 -10.15 -12.64 -12.79
N LYS A 155 -8.94 -12.72 -12.26
CA LYS A 155 -8.05 -13.86 -12.41
C LYS A 155 -7.75 -14.40 -11.01
N LYS A 156 -8.07 -15.66 -10.76
CA LYS A 156 -7.63 -16.37 -9.57
C LYS A 156 -6.29 -17.03 -9.91
N THR A 157 -5.22 -16.26 -9.85
CA THR A 157 -3.86 -16.78 -10.10
C THR A 157 -2.98 -16.42 -8.92
N ASP A 158 -2.18 -17.37 -8.47
CA ASP A 158 -1.09 -17.19 -7.50
C ASP A 158 0.09 -16.36 -8.11
N PHE A 159 -0.23 -15.47 -9.05
CA PHE A 159 0.77 -14.78 -9.87
C PHE A 159 1.67 -13.82 -9.06
N GLU A 160 1.22 -13.36 -7.91
CA GLU A 160 2.07 -12.60 -7.00
C GLU A 160 3.09 -13.51 -6.28
N GLY A 161 2.73 -14.72 -5.88
CA GLY A 161 3.61 -15.64 -5.17
C GLY A 161 4.83 -16.09 -5.95
N ASP A 162 4.68 -16.41 -7.22
CA ASP A 162 5.75 -17.07 -8.01
C ASP A 162 6.92 -16.15 -8.43
N ILE A 163 6.71 -14.83 -8.47
CA ILE A 163 7.74 -13.86 -8.92
C ILE A 163 8.45 -13.21 -7.73
N ILE A 164 7.91 -13.30 -6.59
CA ILE A 164 8.02 -12.35 -5.48
C ILE A 164 9.07 -12.70 -4.43
N ASP A 165 9.22 -13.93 -4.05
CA ASP A 165 10.11 -14.35 -2.96
C ASP A 165 11.61 -14.25 -3.28
N SER A 166 11.97 -13.88 -4.51
CA SER A 166 13.37 -13.86 -4.98
C SER A 166 13.94 -12.50 -5.35
N ILE A 167 13.15 -11.41 -5.29
CA ILE A 167 13.65 -10.09 -5.73
C ILE A 167 14.33 -9.38 -4.57
N SER A 168 15.65 -9.37 -4.59
CA SER A 168 16.48 -8.60 -3.65
C SER A 168 16.41 -7.09 -3.93
N GLU A 169 16.72 -6.26 -2.91
CA GLU A 169 16.83 -4.80 -3.06
C GLU A 169 17.78 -4.41 -4.22
N SER A 170 18.86 -5.16 -4.43
CA SER A 170 19.78 -4.98 -5.55
C SER A 170 19.13 -5.20 -6.91
N ALA A 171 18.22 -6.18 -7.03
CA ALA A 171 17.47 -6.42 -8.27
C ALA A 171 16.43 -5.32 -8.55
N ILE A 172 15.84 -4.72 -7.49
CA ILE A 172 14.98 -3.54 -7.63
C ILE A 172 15.77 -2.36 -8.19
N ILE A 173 16.97 -2.11 -7.67
CA ILE A 173 17.88 -1.06 -8.14
C ILE A 173 18.22 -1.28 -9.61
N GLU A 174 18.64 -2.50 -9.97
CA GLU A 174 19.02 -2.84 -11.34
C GLU A 174 17.86 -2.66 -12.33
N ARG A 175 16.67 -3.17 -12.00
CA ARG A 175 15.48 -3.07 -12.86
C ARG A 175 14.93 -1.66 -12.97
N SER A 176 15.03 -0.87 -11.91
CA SER A 176 14.53 0.51 -11.87
C SER A 176 15.46 1.49 -12.61
N GLY A 177 16.69 1.09 -12.94
CA GLY A 177 17.69 1.98 -13.53
C GLY A 177 18.22 3.04 -12.56
N ILE A 178 17.96 2.91 -11.26
CA ILE A 178 18.48 3.81 -10.24
C ILE A 178 19.99 3.52 -10.05
N SER A 179 20.80 4.57 -10.12
CA SER A 179 22.22 4.43 -9.82
C SER A 179 22.43 4.14 -8.34
N SER A 180 23.27 3.14 -8.02
CA SER A 180 23.68 2.82 -6.64
C SER A 180 24.31 3.99 -5.86
N ARG A 181 24.61 5.10 -6.54
CA ARG A 181 25.13 6.34 -5.93
C ARG A 181 24.04 7.18 -5.24
N ILE A 182 22.76 6.96 -5.57
CA ILE A 182 21.63 7.71 -4.97
C ILE A 182 21.24 7.12 -3.61
N LEU A 183 21.68 5.90 -3.32
CA LEU A 183 21.27 5.13 -2.13
C LEU A 183 22.32 5.09 -1.01
N LYS A 184 23.34 5.96 -1.05
CA LYS A 184 24.38 6.07 -0.02
C LYS A 184 24.16 7.26 0.88
#